data_95bf06fa9ef5d8b379084444b18a91a4
#
_entry.id   95bf06fa9ef5d8b379084444b18a91a4
#
_cell.length_a   1.000
_cell.length_b   1.000
_cell.length_c   1.000
_cell.angle_alpha   90.00
_cell.angle_beta   90.00
_cell.angle_gamma   90.00
#
_symmetry.space_group_name_H-M   'P 1'
#
loop_
_entity.id
_entity.type
_entity.pdbx_description
1 polymer ?
#
loop_
_entity_poly.entity_id
_entity_poly.type
_entity_poly.pdbx_seq_one_letter_code
_entity_poly.pdbx_strand_id
1 'polypeptide(L)'
;MKQKNLITVVTDHQITADTIAKAIGANEKHDGYYLGNGYAVTWTNGQLVEATFSPQESFVLSTTMESRLAYAHNFKFAMRNYDELVGYKKSAEDNRQLDTIKNLWKMSLTVVNAMRPDITGDLDFLSLYYFIGCPGDTRRAWLPVLTKKAIVHAVNHGPQNRKEYEKWLEESIYNAIVQAAEENAELKGSPTVEEISVADAAKDAECAGVPAPAPGEQREGDNYIGVITDRCPLFNLPALMIQAACELDYTHEKTILTAYRLYAKKLISYPMVMQNTIPGGVWKAMLRNMEMLRYNSRWGRSIPEGKPSKCHNFRNGETVYNGFGIVTTGLHPTDLSRDEEKLYNLIVKRVIDAFAPDSYGCGRKSKGGKKKSRRYRKEKKVKTVKTA
;
A
#
# COMPACT_ATOMS: atom_id res chain seq x y z
N MET A 1 38.44 -9.29 15.75
CA MET A 1 37.79 -8.40 14.77
C MET A 1 36.83 -7.53 15.54
N LYS A 2 36.96 -6.19 15.52
CA LYS A 2 35.96 -5.28 16.10
C LYS A 2 34.66 -5.53 15.38
N GLN A 3 33.60 -5.98 16.09
CA GLN A 3 32.25 -6.02 15.58
C GLN A 3 31.88 -4.62 15.07
N LYS A 4 31.93 -4.41 13.78
CA LYS A 4 31.33 -3.22 13.18
C LYS A 4 29.84 -3.31 13.45
N ASN A 5 29.25 -2.24 13.96
CA ASN A 5 27.80 -2.10 14.15
C ASN A 5 27.12 -2.13 12.79
N LEU A 6 26.91 -3.32 12.24
CA LEU A 6 26.28 -3.50 10.94
C LEU A 6 24.77 -3.33 11.08
N ILE A 7 24.17 -2.57 10.18
CA ILE A 7 22.72 -2.46 10.02
C ILE A 7 22.34 -3.16 8.71
N THR A 8 21.54 -4.22 8.79
CA THR A 8 21.07 -4.91 7.59
C THR A 8 19.69 -4.41 7.19
N VAL A 9 19.55 -3.94 5.96
CA VAL A 9 18.29 -3.52 5.35
C VAL A 9 17.82 -4.62 4.41
N VAL A 10 16.59 -5.10 4.61
CA VAL A 10 15.97 -6.16 3.79
C VAL A 10 14.83 -5.59 2.98
N THR A 11 14.83 -5.84 1.67
CA THR A 11 13.76 -5.46 0.75
C THR A 11 13.16 -6.68 0.06
N ASP A 12 12.08 -6.50 -0.64
CA ASP A 12 11.43 -7.54 -1.44
C ASP A 12 12.07 -7.76 -2.82
N HIS A 13 12.71 -6.72 -3.41
CA HIS A 13 13.29 -6.78 -4.75
C HIS A 13 14.67 -6.15 -4.85
N GLN A 14 15.53 -6.74 -5.70
CA GLN A 14 16.88 -6.24 -5.98
C GLN A 14 16.88 -4.78 -6.50
N ILE A 15 15.89 -4.41 -7.32
CA ILE A 15 15.79 -3.04 -7.87
C ILE A 15 15.59 -2.01 -6.74
N THR A 16 14.77 -2.34 -5.74
CA THR A 16 14.57 -1.52 -4.54
C THR A 16 15.84 -1.49 -3.70
N ALA A 17 16.49 -2.65 -3.52
CA ALA A 17 17.77 -2.74 -2.80
C ALA A 17 18.87 -1.87 -3.41
N ASP A 18 19.04 -1.90 -4.73
CA ASP A 18 19.99 -1.03 -5.45
C ASP A 18 19.71 0.47 -5.20
N THR A 19 18.43 0.85 -5.25
CA THR A 19 18.01 2.24 -5.03
C THR A 19 18.29 2.69 -3.58
N ILE A 20 18.00 1.82 -2.60
CA ILE A 20 18.26 2.10 -1.18
C ILE A 20 19.76 2.13 -0.93
N ALA A 21 20.53 1.15 -1.42
CA ALA A 21 21.97 1.06 -1.25
C ALA A 21 22.68 2.32 -1.74
N LYS A 22 22.36 2.79 -2.93
CA LYS A 22 22.87 4.07 -3.47
C LYS A 22 22.50 5.28 -2.60
N ALA A 23 21.31 5.29 -2.02
CA ALA A 23 20.84 6.41 -1.20
C ALA A 23 21.59 6.53 0.14
N ILE A 24 21.96 5.37 0.76
CA ILE A 24 22.62 5.29 2.08
C ILE A 24 24.15 5.07 1.98
N GLY A 25 24.68 4.92 0.77
CA GLY A 25 26.13 4.78 0.53
C GLY A 25 26.67 3.36 0.68
N ALA A 26 25.83 2.33 0.55
CA ALA A 26 26.23 0.93 0.48
C ALA A 26 26.54 0.55 -0.98
N ASN A 27 27.71 0.97 -1.50
CA ASN A 27 27.99 0.94 -2.94
C ASN A 27 28.77 -0.30 -3.39
N GLU A 28 29.31 -1.11 -2.48
CA GLU A 28 30.05 -2.33 -2.80
C GLU A 28 29.07 -3.47 -3.09
N LYS A 29 29.06 -3.95 -4.34
CA LYS A 29 28.19 -5.04 -4.77
C LYS A 29 28.82 -6.39 -4.46
N HIS A 30 28.07 -7.23 -3.76
CA HIS A 30 28.39 -8.63 -3.48
C HIS A 30 27.31 -9.54 -4.07
N ASP A 31 27.53 -10.86 -4.01
CA ASP A 31 26.51 -11.83 -4.39
C ASP A 31 25.37 -11.81 -3.36
N GLY A 32 24.18 -11.41 -3.78
CA GLY A 32 22.97 -11.31 -2.94
C GLY A 32 22.86 -10.08 -2.03
N TYR A 33 23.81 -9.13 -2.01
CA TYR A 33 23.71 -7.92 -1.20
C TYR A 33 24.64 -6.79 -1.65
N TYR A 34 24.41 -5.58 -1.11
CA TYR A 34 25.30 -4.42 -1.20
C TYR A 34 25.86 -4.10 0.18
N LEU A 35 27.13 -3.66 0.25
CA LEU A 35 27.82 -3.32 1.50
C LEU A 35 28.41 -1.91 1.41
N GLY A 36 28.47 -1.20 2.53
CA GLY A 36 29.16 0.08 2.65
C GLY A 36 28.53 0.98 3.70
N ASN A 37 29.29 1.96 4.17
CA ASN A 37 28.87 2.97 5.14
C ASN A 37 28.20 2.40 6.41
N GLY A 38 28.59 1.19 6.85
CA GLY A 38 27.99 0.50 8.00
C GLY A 38 26.65 -0.21 7.73
N TYR A 39 26.21 -0.26 6.46
CA TYR A 39 24.98 -0.92 6.03
C TYR A 39 25.29 -2.13 5.14
N ALA A 40 24.44 -3.15 5.28
CA ALA A 40 24.27 -4.19 4.27
C ALA A 40 22.83 -4.07 3.74
N VAL A 41 22.64 -4.09 2.43
CA VAL A 41 21.32 -4.04 1.80
C VAL A 41 21.11 -5.31 1.00
N THR A 42 20.11 -6.09 1.34
CA THR A 42 19.77 -7.37 0.70
C THR A 42 18.32 -7.42 0.30
N TRP A 43 17.89 -8.49 -0.38
CA TRP A 43 16.53 -8.63 -0.90
C TRP A 43 16.09 -10.09 -0.89
N THR A 44 14.79 -10.32 -0.99
CA THR A 44 14.19 -11.66 -0.99
C THR A 44 13.75 -12.17 -2.36
N ASN A 45 13.73 -11.32 -3.40
CA ASN A 45 13.14 -11.65 -4.71
C ASN A 45 11.68 -12.15 -4.59
N GLY A 46 10.87 -11.50 -3.77
CA GLY A 46 9.53 -11.90 -3.41
C GLY A 46 9.48 -12.67 -2.09
N GLN A 47 8.48 -13.52 -1.91
CA GLN A 47 8.29 -14.26 -0.67
C GLN A 47 9.18 -15.51 -0.62
N LEU A 48 10.19 -15.54 0.26
CA LEU A 48 11.06 -16.70 0.48
C LEU A 48 10.52 -17.68 1.52
N VAL A 49 9.77 -17.18 2.50
CA VAL A 49 9.21 -17.96 3.59
C VAL A 49 7.69 -17.84 3.55
N GLU A 50 7.02 -18.95 3.52
CA GLU A 50 5.57 -19.04 3.64
C GLU A 50 5.16 -19.24 5.10
N ALA A 51 4.03 -18.66 5.46
CA ALA A 51 3.38 -18.84 6.74
C ALA A 51 2.08 -19.62 6.51
N THR A 52 2.03 -20.87 6.98
CA THR A 52 0.85 -21.73 6.88
C THR A 52 0.08 -21.68 8.17
N PHE A 53 -1.20 -21.32 8.13
CA PHE A 53 -2.05 -21.30 9.30
C PHE A 53 -2.19 -22.70 9.89
N SER A 54 -1.78 -22.87 11.12
CA SER A 54 -1.82 -24.14 11.86
C SER A 54 -1.92 -23.83 13.35
N PRO A 55 -3.13 -23.52 13.86
CA PRO A 55 -3.31 -23.22 15.27
C PRO A 55 -2.91 -24.45 16.10
N GLN A 56 -2.04 -24.24 17.10
CA GLN A 56 -1.68 -25.28 18.04
C GLN A 56 -2.87 -25.44 19.00
N GLU A 57 -3.23 -26.67 19.33
CA GLU A 57 -4.27 -27.19 20.25
C GLU A 57 -5.46 -26.29 20.64
N SER A 58 -5.33 -24.96 20.63
CA SER A 58 -6.41 -23.98 20.76
C SER A 58 -6.11 -22.74 19.95
N PHE A 59 -7.05 -22.37 19.09
CA PHE A 59 -7.04 -21.09 18.41
C PHE A 59 -7.15 -19.99 19.47
N VAL A 60 -6.08 -19.21 19.67
CA VAL A 60 -6.06 -18.12 20.63
C VAL A 60 -6.18 -16.80 19.87
N LEU A 61 -7.40 -16.37 19.62
CA LEU A 61 -7.71 -14.98 19.31
C LEU A 61 -7.96 -14.26 20.64
N SER A 62 -6.90 -14.06 21.41
CA SER A 62 -7.00 -13.33 22.66
C SER A 62 -6.77 -11.85 22.41
N THR A 63 -7.73 -11.01 22.77
CA THR A 63 -7.60 -9.55 22.80
C THR A 63 -6.49 -9.06 23.75
N THR A 64 -5.95 -9.95 24.57
CA THR A 64 -4.89 -9.69 25.55
C THR A 64 -3.49 -10.08 25.03
N MET A 65 -3.39 -10.79 23.91
CA MET A 65 -2.12 -11.22 23.34
C MET A 65 -1.70 -10.26 22.23
N GLU A 66 -0.43 -9.84 22.25
CA GLU A 66 0.14 -9.03 21.16
C GLU A 66 -0.03 -9.77 19.82
N SER A 67 -0.53 -9.06 18.80
CA SER A 67 -0.85 -9.66 17.49
C SER A 67 0.32 -10.40 16.85
N ARG A 68 1.56 -9.94 17.06
CA ARG A 68 2.77 -10.62 16.56
C ARG A 68 3.01 -11.97 17.22
N LEU A 69 2.77 -12.05 18.53
CA LEU A 69 2.85 -13.32 19.27
C LEU A 69 1.73 -14.26 18.84
N ALA A 70 0.51 -13.75 18.65
CA ALA A 70 -0.60 -14.51 18.11
C ALA A 70 -0.30 -15.03 16.69
N TYR A 71 0.33 -14.22 15.85
CA TYR A 71 0.79 -14.65 14.52
C TYR A 71 1.80 -15.79 14.62
N ALA A 72 2.83 -15.64 15.46
CA ALA A 72 3.83 -16.70 15.68
C ALA A 72 3.22 -17.99 16.24
N HIS A 73 2.18 -17.89 17.06
CA HIS A 73 1.50 -19.04 17.66
C HIS A 73 0.64 -19.83 16.67
N ASN A 74 -0.06 -19.11 15.79
CA ASN A 74 -1.04 -19.70 14.87
C ASN A 74 -0.47 -20.10 13.51
N PHE A 75 0.80 -19.72 13.19
CA PHE A 75 1.41 -20.02 11.92
C PHE A 75 2.66 -20.88 12.05
N LYS A 76 2.83 -21.79 11.11
CA LYS A 76 4.09 -22.50 10.87
C LYS A 76 4.82 -21.84 9.71
N PHE A 77 6.13 -21.68 9.88
CA PHE A 77 6.99 -21.00 8.91
C PHE A 77 7.88 -22.01 8.21
N ALA A 78 7.84 -22.03 6.90
CA ALA A 78 8.66 -22.90 6.07
C ALA A 78 9.22 -22.14 4.89
N MET A 79 10.32 -22.60 4.34
CA MET A 79 10.78 -22.06 3.07
C MET A 79 9.78 -22.43 1.97
N ARG A 80 9.35 -21.43 1.21
CA ARG A 80 8.41 -21.62 0.10
C ARG A 80 8.97 -22.60 -0.93
N ASN A 81 8.23 -23.65 -1.27
CA ASN A 81 8.68 -24.69 -2.18
C ASN A 81 8.08 -24.56 -3.58
N TYR A 82 6.77 -24.53 -3.65
CA TYR A 82 6.02 -24.51 -4.90
C TYR A 82 4.71 -23.78 -4.71
N ASP A 83 4.34 -23.01 -5.71
CA ASP A 83 3.05 -22.33 -5.75
C ASP A 83 2.50 -22.49 -7.18
N GLU A 84 1.46 -23.29 -7.30
CA GLU A 84 0.85 -23.64 -8.58
C GLU A 84 0.16 -22.45 -9.23
N LEU A 85 -0.43 -21.55 -8.41
CA LEU A 85 -1.17 -20.39 -8.90
C LEU A 85 -0.27 -19.36 -9.60
N VAL A 86 0.96 -19.19 -9.10
CA VAL A 86 1.93 -18.25 -9.67
C VAL A 86 3.07 -18.92 -10.40
N GLY A 87 3.06 -20.25 -10.53
CA GLY A 87 4.10 -21.02 -11.19
C GLY A 87 5.48 -20.95 -10.52
N TYR A 88 5.51 -20.57 -9.22
CA TYR A 88 6.76 -20.48 -8.47
C TYR A 88 7.30 -21.87 -8.14
N LYS A 89 8.59 -22.06 -8.36
CA LYS A 89 9.34 -23.24 -7.92
C LYS A 89 10.62 -22.77 -7.25
N LYS A 90 10.87 -23.26 -6.03
CA LYS A 90 12.09 -22.98 -5.28
C LYS A 90 13.32 -23.25 -6.13
N SER A 91 14.21 -22.28 -6.21
CA SER A 91 15.46 -22.35 -6.93
C SER A 91 16.66 -22.53 -6.01
N ALA A 92 17.80 -22.92 -6.57
CA ALA A 92 19.08 -22.91 -5.85
C ALA A 92 19.49 -21.48 -5.47
N GLU A 93 19.06 -20.48 -6.23
CA GLU A 93 19.29 -19.05 -5.94
C GLU A 93 18.53 -18.62 -4.70
N ASP A 94 17.28 -19.04 -4.52
CA ASP A 94 16.49 -18.72 -3.31
C ASP A 94 17.14 -19.26 -2.04
N ASN A 95 17.72 -20.47 -2.09
CA ASN A 95 18.48 -21.04 -0.97
C ASN A 95 19.71 -20.20 -0.65
N ARG A 96 20.51 -19.82 -1.66
CA ARG A 96 21.70 -18.98 -1.47
C ARG A 96 21.33 -17.61 -0.93
N GLN A 97 20.25 -17.03 -1.42
CA GLN A 97 19.76 -15.74 -0.97
C GLN A 97 19.31 -15.78 0.49
N LEU A 98 18.57 -16.83 0.89
CA LEU A 98 18.17 -17.03 2.28
C LEU A 98 19.40 -17.20 3.20
N ASP A 99 20.42 -17.98 2.78
CA ASP A 99 21.65 -18.15 3.55
C ASP A 99 22.44 -16.85 3.66
N THR A 100 22.44 -16.03 2.62
CA THR A 100 23.02 -14.67 2.64
C THR A 100 22.32 -13.80 3.68
N ILE A 101 21.00 -13.77 3.69
CA ILE A 101 20.20 -13.04 4.68
C ILE A 101 20.50 -13.52 6.10
N LYS A 102 20.49 -14.84 6.33
CA LYS A 102 20.82 -15.44 7.65
C LYS A 102 22.19 -15.02 8.16
N ASN A 103 23.20 -15.01 7.28
CA ASN A 103 24.56 -14.63 7.64
C ASN A 103 24.67 -13.14 7.95
N LEU A 104 24.02 -12.28 7.17
CA LEU A 104 23.96 -10.84 7.42
C LEU A 104 23.27 -10.53 8.76
N TRP A 105 22.15 -11.19 9.05
CA TRP A 105 21.40 -10.98 10.30
C TRP A 105 22.20 -11.36 11.53
N LYS A 106 22.95 -12.46 11.50
CA LYS A 106 23.85 -12.87 12.60
C LYS A 106 24.93 -11.83 12.91
N MET A 107 25.33 -11.03 11.92
CA MET A 107 26.36 -9.99 12.06
C MET A 107 25.78 -8.61 12.38
N SER A 108 24.45 -8.46 12.39
CA SER A 108 23.79 -7.18 12.50
C SER A 108 23.33 -6.88 13.91
N LEU A 109 23.48 -5.62 14.34
CA LEU A 109 22.83 -5.11 15.56
C LEU A 109 21.37 -4.79 15.34
N THR A 110 21.04 -4.27 14.16
CA THR A 110 19.67 -3.87 13.79
C THR A 110 19.36 -4.41 12.41
N VAL A 111 18.18 -4.98 12.26
CA VAL A 111 17.61 -5.39 10.99
C VAL A 111 16.48 -4.43 10.62
N VAL A 112 16.58 -3.81 9.45
CA VAL A 112 15.59 -2.86 8.96
C VAL A 112 14.70 -3.53 7.93
N ASN A 113 13.42 -3.64 8.25
CA ASN A 113 12.40 -4.06 7.30
C ASN A 113 12.13 -2.91 6.31
N ALA A 114 12.64 -3.01 5.10
CA ALA A 114 12.36 -2.10 3.97
C ALA A 114 11.60 -2.80 2.84
N MET A 115 10.85 -3.85 3.17
CA MET A 115 9.94 -4.51 2.22
C MET A 115 8.82 -3.56 1.81
N ARG A 116 7.99 -3.96 0.86
CA ARG A 116 6.91 -3.13 0.33
C ARG A 116 6.07 -2.48 1.43
N PRO A 117 5.60 -1.24 1.20
CA PRO A 117 4.87 -0.45 2.19
C PRO A 117 3.38 -0.83 2.21
N ASP A 118 3.11 -2.07 2.57
CA ASP A 118 1.79 -2.66 2.79
C ASP A 118 1.86 -3.75 3.86
N ILE A 119 0.71 -4.27 4.28
CA ILE A 119 0.65 -5.33 5.29
C ILE A 119 1.34 -6.62 4.82
N THR A 120 1.28 -6.93 3.54
CA THR A 120 1.92 -8.14 3.00
C THR A 120 3.44 -8.07 3.17
N GLY A 121 4.05 -6.89 2.95
CA GLY A 121 5.47 -6.68 3.22
C GLY A 121 5.85 -6.84 4.69
N ASP A 122 4.97 -6.46 5.61
CA ASP A 122 5.21 -6.66 7.04
C ASP A 122 5.02 -8.13 7.44
N LEU A 123 4.04 -8.84 6.89
CA LEU A 123 3.84 -10.28 7.14
C LEU A 123 4.97 -11.13 6.55
N ASP A 124 5.46 -10.81 5.34
CA ASP A 124 6.61 -11.47 4.74
C ASP A 124 7.87 -11.30 5.60
N PHE A 125 8.08 -10.09 6.13
CA PHE A 125 9.19 -9.84 7.06
C PHE A 125 9.03 -10.61 8.37
N LEU A 126 7.83 -10.65 8.96
CA LEU A 126 7.56 -11.42 10.19
C LEU A 126 7.76 -12.92 9.96
N SER A 127 7.32 -13.46 8.83
CA SER A 127 7.55 -14.85 8.47
C SER A 127 9.05 -15.17 8.38
N LEU A 128 9.80 -14.30 7.74
CA LEU A 128 11.25 -14.41 7.65
C LEU A 128 11.91 -14.29 9.03
N TYR A 129 11.42 -13.35 9.87
CA TYR A 129 11.89 -13.13 11.23
C TYR A 129 11.73 -14.38 12.11
N TYR A 130 10.56 -15.00 12.12
CA TYR A 130 10.29 -16.20 12.93
C TYR A 130 10.99 -17.44 12.36
N PHE A 131 11.14 -17.52 11.04
CA PHE A 131 11.83 -18.63 10.40
C PHE A 131 13.35 -18.63 10.67
N ILE A 132 13.99 -17.46 10.59
CA ILE A 132 15.45 -17.34 10.79
C ILE A 132 15.81 -17.25 12.29
N GLY A 133 14.93 -16.65 13.11
CA GLY A 133 15.24 -16.22 14.46
C GLY A 133 16.10 -14.95 14.43
N CYS A 134 15.52 -13.79 14.61
CA CYS A 134 16.27 -12.53 14.58
C CYS A 134 17.00 -12.29 15.90
N PRO A 135 18.33 -12.11 15.87
CA PRO A 135 19.12 -11.93 17.09
C PRO A 135 19.15 -10.49 17.61
N GLY A 136 18.64 -9.51 16.86
CA GLY A 136 18.83 -8.10 17.13
C GLY A 136 17.54 -7.27 17.14
N ASP A 137 17.74 -5.96 17.31
CA ASP A 137 16.67 -4.98 17.20
C ASP A 137 16.13 -4.90 15.77
N THR A 138 14.81 -4.65 15.64
CA THR A 138 14.15 -4.50 14.35
C THR A 138 13.59 -3.11 14.17
N ARG A 139 13.64 -2.59 12.95
CA ARG A 139 13.08 -1.28 12.59
C ARG A 139 12.35 -1.36 11.26
N ARG A 140 11.27 -0.63 11.13
CA ARG A 140 10.53 -0.51 9.88
C ARG A 140 10.96 0.72 9.10
N ALA A 141 11.42 0.56 7.86
CA ALA A 141 11.56 1.64 6.90
C ALA A 141 10.34 1.66 5.97
N TRP A 142 9.35 2.47 6.30
CA TRP A 142 8.14 2.62 5.47
C TRP A 142 8.42 3.55 4.29
N LEU A 143 8.42 2.99 3.08
CA LEU A 143 8.90 3.65 1.87
C LEU A 143 7.83 3.72 0.76
N PRO A 144 6.77 4.52 0.92
CA PRO A 144 5.79 4.73 -0.15
C PRO A 144 6.38 5.51 -1.34
N VAL A 145 7.52 6.19 -1.14
CA VAL A 145 8.31 6.85 -2.18
C VAL A 145 9.80 6.63 -1.93
N LEU A 146 10.59 6.43 -3.00
CA LEU A 146 12.01 6.11 -2.91
C LEU A 146 12.94 7.34 -3.10
N THR A 147 12.51 8.54 -2.69
CA THR A 147 13.40 9.70 -2.71
C THR A 147 14.56 9.52 -1.70
N LYS A 148 15.75 10.04 -2.02
CA LYS A 148 16.92 9.91 -1.12
C LYS A 148 16.61 10.36 0.30
N LYS A 149 15.89 11.48 0.46
CA LYS A 149 15.50 12.01 1.77
C LYS A 149 14.59 11.04 2.53
N ALA A 150 13.59 10.45 1.85
CA ALA A 150 12.67 9.50 2.45
C ALA A 150 13.41 8.22 2.88
N ILE A 151 14.27 7.68 2.04
CA ILE A 151 15.07 6.48 2.33
C ILE A 151 15.97 6.71 3.55
N VAL A 152 16.79 7.76 3.53
CA VAL A 152 17.72 8.05 4.64
C VAL A 152 16.97 8.25 5.94
N HIS A 153 15.83 8.97 5.91
CA HIS A 153 15.03 9.17 7.10
C HIS A 153 14.42 7.85 7.62
N ALA A 154 13.76 7.08 6.75
CA ALA A 154 13.06 5.86 7.16
C ALA A 154 14.02 4.76 7.68
N VAL A 155 15.19 4.60 7.04
CA VAL A 155 16.20 3.63 7.48
C VAL A 155 16.77 3.99 8.85
N ASN A 156 16.99 5.28 9.14
CA ASN A 156 17.60 5.70 10.39
C ASN A 156 16.61 5.90 11.54
N HIS A 157 15.39 6.35 11.26
CA HIS A 157 14.42 6.78 12.29
C HIS A 157 13.14 5.94 12.32
N GLY A 158 12.90 5.09 11.32
CA GLY A 158 11.67 4.33 11.21
C GLY A 158 10.51 5.14 10.62
N PRO A 159 9.25 4.71 10.85
CA PRO A 159 8.07 5.36 10.31
C PRO A 159 7.86 6.75 10.94
N GLN A 160 7.28 7.69 10.17
CA GLN A 160 7.11 9.08 10.59
C GLN A 160 6.28 9.24 11.85
N ASN A 161 5.22 8.44 12.01
CA ASN A 161 4.41 8.37 13.20
C ASN A 161 4.42 6.94 13.74
N ARG A 162 5.37 6.65 14.63
CA ARG A 162 5.60 5.31 15.14
C ARG A 162 4.36 4.73 15.85
N LYS A 163 3.68 5.52 16.68
CA LYS A 163 2.49 5.05 17.41
C LYS A 163 1.33 4.70 16.48
N GLU A 164 1.10 5.51 15.45
CA GLU A 164 0.07 5.26 14.43
C GLU A 164 0.41 4.01 13.61
N TYR A 165 1.69 3.84 13.24
CA TYR A 165 2.15 2.64 12.54
C TYR A 165 1.98 1.38 13.40
N GLU A 166 2.41 1.41 14.68
CA GLU A 166 2.29 0.27 15.59
C GLU A 166 0.82 -0.15 15.75
N LYS A 167 -0.07 0.81 16.00
CA LYS A 167 -1.52 0.55 16.08
C LYS A 167 -2.06 -0.07 14.78
N TRP A 168 -1.76 0.53 13.64
CA TRP A 168 -2.18 0.02 12.35
C TRP A 168 -1.65 -1.40 12.09
N LEU A 169 -0.39 -1.66 12.44
CA LEU A 169 0.23 -2.97 12.24
C LEU A 169 -0.43 -4.04 13.11
N GLU A 170 -0.68 -3.75 14.39
CA GLU A 170 -1.36 -4.67 15.30
C GLU A 170 -2.77 -5.02 14.80
N GLU A 171 -3.55 -4.02 14.40
CA GLU A 171 -4.88 -4.22 13.82
C GLU A 171 -4.82 -5.02 12.51
N SER A 172 -3.83 -4.75 11.66
CA SER A 172 -3.69 -5.43 10.37
C SER A 172 -3.24 -6.90 10.53
N ILE A 173 -2.34 -7.20 11.45
CA ILE A 173 -1.92 -8.58 11.77
C ILE A 173 -3.11 -9.34 12.36
N TYR A 174 -3.85 -8.73 13.29
CA TYR A 174 -5.05 -9.33 13.85
C TYR A 174 -6.05 -9.73 12.76
N ASN A 175 -6.36 -8.82 11.84
CA ASN A 175 -7.27 -9.09 10.73
C ASN A 175 -6.74 -10.21 9.80
N ALA A 176 -5.43 -10.28 9.57
CA ALA A 176 -4.82 -11.36 8.78
C ALA A 176 -4.95 -12.72 9.46
N ILE A 177 -4.84 -12.78 10.80
CA ILE A 177 -5.04 -14.02 11.57
C ILE A 177 -6.51 -14.44 11.50
N VAL A 178 -7.45 -13.50 11.68
CA VAL A 178 -8.89 -13.78 11.59
C VAL A 178 -9.24 -14.34 10.21
N GLN A 179 -8.81 -13.68 9.14
CA GLN A 179 -9.06 -14.14 7.77
C GLN A 179 -8.49 -15.55 7.53
N ALA A 180 -7.26 -15.80 7.96
CA ALA A 180 -6.65 -17.13 7.79
C ALA A 180 -7.39 -18.22 8.61
N ALA A 181 -7.96 -17.87 9.76
CA ALA A 181 -8.75 -18.77 10.57
C ALA A 181 -10.10 -19.07 9.93
N GLU A 182 -10.76 -18.07 9.35
CA GLU A 182 -12.02 -18.22 8.61
C GLU A 182 -11.82 -19.11 7.38
N GLU A 183 -10.82 -18.85 6.55
CA GLU A 183 -10.48 -19.68 5.40
C GLU A 183 -10.20 -21.14 5.81
N ASN A 184 -9.48 -21.35 6.93
CA ASN A 184 -9.20 -22.69 7.44
C ASN A 184 -10.46 -23.37 8.01
N ALA A 185 -11.40 -22.62 8.61
CA ALA A 185 -12.66 -23.14 9.11
C ALA A 185 -13.59 -23.56 7.97
N GLU A 186 -13.70 -22.75 6.92
CA GLU A 186 -14.46 -23.07 5.71
C GLU A 186 -13.96 -24.36 5.03
N LEU A 187 -12.62 -24.50 4.89
CA LEU A 187 -12.00 -25.69 4.33
C LEU A 187 -12.28 -26.96 5.15
N LYS A 188 -12.49 -26.84 6.47
CA LYS A 188 -12.78 -27.96 7.38
C LYS A 188 -14.27 -28.18 7.62
N GLY A 189 -15.16 -27.33 7.07
CA GLY A 189 -16.59 -27.37 7.33
C GLY A 189 -16.95 -27.08 8.79
N SER A 190 -16.13 -26.33 9.50
CA SER A 190 -16.34 -25.88 10.88
C SER A 190 -17.06 -24.52 10.91
N PRO A 191 -17.73 -24.12 12.01
CA PRO A 191 -18.39 -22.81 12.12
C PRO A 191 -17.40 -21.67 11.92
N THR A 192 -17.86 -20.57 11.29
CA THR A 192 -17.03 -19.42 10.96
C THR A 192 -16.62 -18.63 12.19
N VAL A 193 -15.51 -17.89 12.10
CA VAL A 193 -14.98 -17.05 13.20
C VAL A 193 -15.96 -15.94 13.60
N GLU A 194 -16.83 -15.48 12.69
CA GLU A 194 -17.89 -14.52 13.01
C GLU A 194 -18.87 -15.07 14.06
N GLU A 195 -19.26 -16.34 13.97
CA GLU A 195 -20.15 -16.97 14.94
C GLU A 195 -19.49 -17.11 16.31
N ILE A 196 -18.16 -17.34 16.34
CA ILE A 196 -17.38 -17.45 17.58
C ILE A 196 -17.17 -16.07 18.21
N SER A 197 -16.86 -15.04 17.41
CA SER A 197 -16.59 -13.69 17.90
C SER A 197 -17.87 -12.99 18.42
N VAL A 198 -19.01 -13.24 17.78
CA VAL A 198 -20.31 -12.71 18.24
C VAL A 198 -20.75 -13.37 19.54
N ALA A 199 -20.47 -14.67 19.72
CA ALA A 199 -20.79 -15.37 20.97
C ALA A 199 -19.92 -14.89 22.14
N ASP A 200 -18.64 -14.61 21.92
CA ASP A 200 -17.74 -14.11 22.96
C ASP A 200 -17.97 -12.62 23.24
N ALA A 201 -18.20 -11.79 22.22
CA ALA A 201 -18.57 -10.39 22.39
C ALA A 201 -19.93 -10.22 23.10
N ALA A 202 -20.87 -11.12 22.90
CA ALA A 202 -22.13 -11.12 23.62
C ALA A 202 -21.97 -11.46 25.11
N LYS A 203 -21.06 -12.39 25.45
CA LYS A 203 -20.75 -12.72 26.84
C LYS A 203 -20.02 -11.58 27.56
N ASP A 204 -19.08 -10.91 26.87
CA ASP A 204 -18.37 -9.77 27.44
C ASP A 204 -19.26 -8.53 27.58
N ALA A 205 -20.23 -8.34 26.68
CA ALA A 205 -21.23 -7.26 26.76
C ALA A 205 -22.23 -7.47 27.90
N GLU A 206 -22.63 -8.71 28.18
CA GLU A 206 -23.48 -9.03 29.31
C GLU A 206 -22.78 -8.77 30.66
N CYS A 207 -21.46 -9.01 30.75
CA CYS A 207 -20.65 -8.69 31.92
C CYS A 207 -20.41 -7.17 32.08
N ALA A 208 -20.42 -6.39 30.99
CA ALA A 208 -20.15 -4.95 30.99
C ALA A 208 -21.40 -4.06 31.13
N GLY A 209 -22.60 -4.64 31.11
CA GLY A 209 -23.87 -3.90 31.19
C GLY A 209 -24.13 -2.96 29.99
N VAL A 210 -23.47 -3.20 28.86
CA VAL A 210 -23.69 -2.44 27.63
C VAL A 210 -24.70 -3.20 26.77
N PRO A 211 -25.83 -2.59 26.34
CA PRO A 211 -26.76 -3.26 25.45
C PRO A 211 -26.11 -3.61 24.13
N ALA A 212 -26.27 -4.86 23.70
CA ALA A 212 -25.80 -5.33 22.39
C ALA A 212 -26.44 -4.49 21.26
N PRO A 213 -25.67 -4.09 20.23
CA PRO A 213 -26.25 -3.39 19.08
C PRO A 213 -27.27 -4.28 18.38
N ALA A 214 -28.41 -3.70 17.99
CA ALA A 214 -29.48 -4.41 17.30
C ALA A 214 -28.99 -4.99 15.98
N PRO A 215 -29.36 -6.22 15.61
CA PRO A 215 -28.97 -6.81 14.32
C PRO A 215 -29.67 -6.03 13.19
N GLY A 216 -28.86 -5.30 12.41
CA GLY A 216 -29.33 -4.52 11.26
C GLY A 216 -28.78 -3.10 11.12
N GLU A 217 -28.05 -2.57 12.07
CA GLU A 217 -27.33 -1.30 11.87
C GLU A 217 -26.06 -1.54 11.04
N GLN A 218 -26.23 -1.48 9.73
CA GLN A 218 -25.10 -1.37 8.80
C GLN A 218 -24.37 -0.06 9.09
N ARG A 219 -23.10 -0.15 9.48
CA ARG A 219 -22.22 1.03 9.51
C ARG A 219 -22.16 1.61 8.11
N GLU A 220 -22.48 2.90 7.97
CA GLU A 220 -22.32 3.68 6.75
C GLU A 220 -20.85 3.72 6.33
N GLY A 221 -20.30 2.62 5.81
CA GLY A 221 -18.89 2.47 5.40
C GLY A 221 -18.71 1.58 4.19
N ASP A 222 -19.59 0.61 3.96
CA ASP A 222 -19.33 -0.48 3.01
C ASP A 222 -20.11 -0.45 1.71
N ASN A 223 -20.86 0.61 1.41
CA ASN A 223 -21.47 0.79 0.10
C ASN A 223 -20.59 1.63 -0.83
N TYR A 224 -19.47 1.09 -1.28
CA TYR A 224 -18.79 1.56 -2.49
C TYR A 224 -19.51 1.12 -3.77
N ILE A 225 -20.82 1.29 -3.82
CA ILE A 225 -21.53 1.39 -5.10
C ILE A 225 -21.28 2.82 -5.57
N GLY A 226 -20.44 2.94 -6.61
CA GLY A 226 -19.92 4.17 -7.11
C GLY A 226 -20.92 5.31 -7.17
N VAL A 227 -20.74 6.28 -6.31
CA VAL A 227 -21.13 7.65 -6.64
C VAL A 227 -20.30 8.00 -7.87
N ILE A 228 -20.92 8.01 -9.04
CA ILE A 228 -20.33 8.53 -10.27
C ILE A 228 -20.08 10.02 -10.00
N THR A 229 -18.93 10.30 -9.41
CA THR A 229 -18.44 11.66 -9.30
C THR A 229 -17.92 12.04 -10.68
N ASP A 230 -18.25 13.23 -11.14
CA ASP A 230 -17.81 13.81 -12.42
C ASP A 230 -16.27 13.89 -12.56
N ARG A 231 -15.49 13.38 -11.62
CA ARG A 231 -14.02 13.43 -11.57
C ARG A 231 -13.42 12.04 -11.52
N CYS A 232 -12.36 11.85 -12.29
CA CYS A 232 -11.60 10.60 -12.29
C CYS A 232 -10.85 10.42 -10.95
N PRO A 233 -11.02 9.29 -10.25
CA PRO A 233 -10.20 8.98 -9.09
C PRO A 233 -8.72 8.80 -9.51
N LEU A 234 -7.81 8.85 -8.55
CA LEU A 234 -6.42 8.45 -8.77
C LEU A 234 -6.36 7.00 -9.26
N PHE A 235 -5.26 6.64 -9.91
CA PHE A 235 -5.01 5.24 -10.18
C PHE A 235 -4.71 4.47 -8.88
N ASN A 236 -5.35 3.33 -8.75
CA ASN A 236 -4.85 2.17 -8.05
C ASN A 236 -4.29 1.17 -9.09
N LEU A 237 -3.72 0.06 -8.65
CA LEU A 237 -3.13 -0.91 -9.57
C LEU A 237 -4.14 -1.47 -10.59
N PRO A 238 -5.34 -1.96 -10.21
CA PRO A 238 -6.32 -2.47 -11.17
C PRO A 238 -6.73 -1.43 -12.22
N ALA A 239 -7.02 -0.21 -11.80
CA ALA A 239 -7.40 0.87 -12.72
C ALA A 239 -6.25 1.25 -13.67
N LEU A 240 -4.99 1.24 -13.19
CA LEU A 240 -3.82 1.48 -14.02
C LEU A 240 -3.65 0.37 -15.07
N MET A 241 -3.81 -0.90 -14.68
CA MET A 241 -3.69 -2.04 -15.61
C MET A 241 -4.75 -1.98 -16.72
N ILE A 242 -6.01 -1.70 -16.35
CA ILE A 242 -7.10 -1.56 -17.33
C ILE A 242 -6.81 -0.41 -18.30
N GLN A 243 -6.46 0.76 -17.80
CA GLN A 243 -6.22 1.93 -18.64
C GLN A 243 -4.97 1.76 -19.53
N ALA A 244 -3.91 1.15 -19.01
CA ALA A 244 -2.71 0.85 -19.78
C ALA A 244 -2.97 -0.18 -20.88
N ALA A 245 -3.82 -1.18 -20.64
CA ALA A 245 -4.26 -2.09 -21.67
C ALA A 245 -5.05 -1.38 -22.77
N CYS A 246 -6.00 -0.51 -22.40
CA CYS A 246 -6.84 0.22 -23.35
C CYS A 246 -6.10 1.28 -24.19
N GLU A 247 -5.19 2.05 -23.56
CA GLU A 247 -4.54 3.19 -24.25
C GLU A 247 -3.14 2.87 -24.79
N LEU A 248 -2.43 1.90 -24.20
CA LEU A 248 -1.02 1.61 -24.52
C LEU A 248 -0.80 0.21 -25.07
N ASP A 249 -1.83 -0.64 -25.08
CA ASP A 249 -1.75 -2.05 -25.45
C ASP A 249 -0.73 -2.82 -24.60
N TYR A 250 -0.74 -2.58 -23.27
CA TYR A 250 0.14 -3.26 -22.35
C TYR A 250 -0.57 -4.44 -21.69
N THR A 251 0.17 -5.55 -21.55
CA THR A 251 -0.26 -6.65 -20.69
C THR A 251 -0.21 -6.23 -19.21
N HIS A 252 -0.92 -6.95 -18.34
CA HIS A 252 -0.90 -6.71 -16.91
C HIS A 252 0.52 -6.80 -16.35
N GLU A 253 1.27 -7.83 -16.70
CA GLU A 253 2.66 -8.02 -16.28
C GLU A 253 3.57 -6.87 -16.73
N LYS A 254 3.45 -6.45 -18.00
CA LYS A 254 4.22 -5.32 -18.52
C LYS A 254 3.89 -4.03 -17.77
N THR A 255 2.62 -3.81 -17.44
CA THR A 255 2.17 -2.64 -16.68
C THR A 255 2.77 -2.64 -15.28
N ILE A 256 2.67 -3.77 -14.57
CA ILE A 256 3.22 -3.96 -13.23
C ILE A 256 4.72 -3.71 -13.21
N LEU A 257 5.47 -4.37 -14.10
CA LEU A 257 6.92 -4.24 -14.17
C LEU A 257 7.36 -2.81 -14.51
N THR A 258 6.66 -2.16 -15.45
CA THR A 258 6.97 -0.78 -15.85
C THR A 258 6.66 0.20 -14.72
N ALA A 259 5.53 0.04 -14.02
CA ALA A 259 5.18 0.86 -12.86
C ALA A 259 6.19 0.68 -11.71
N TYR A 260 6.63 -0.55 -11.46
CA TYR A 260 7.65 -0.82 -10.46
C TYR A 260 9.00 -0.16 -10.80
N ARG A 261 9.41 -0.17 -12.07
CA ARG A 261 10.61 0.55 -12.55
C ARG A 261 10.49 2.06 -12.35
N LEU A 262 9.31 2.65 -12.63
CA LEU A 262 9.05 4.07 -12.38
C LEU A 262 9.14 4.42 -10.88
N TYR A 263 8.64 3.55 -10.01
CA TYR A 263 8.79 3.68 -8.56
C TYR A 263 10.27 3.62 -8.14
N ALA A 264 11.03 2.65 -8.63
CA ALA A 264 12.47 2.53 -8.37
C ALA A 264 13.27 3.74 -8.89
N LYS A 265 12.85 4.33 -10.01
CA LYS A 265 13.37 5.60 -10.53
C LYS A 265 12.86 6.82 -9.74
N LYS A 266 12.11 6.63 -8.66
CA LYS A 266 11.63 7.66 -7.74
C LYS A 266 10.61 8.63 -8.36
N LEU A 267 9.98 8.27 -9.45
CA LEU A 267 9.08 9.14 -10.22
C LEU A 267 7.63 9.06 -9.76
N ILE A 268 7.22 7.92 -9.22
CA ILE A 268 5.87 7.68 -8.70
C ILE A 268 5.93 7.11 -7.28
N SER A 269 4.78 7.13 -6.58
CA SER A 269 4.57 6.39 -5.34
C SER A 269 4.51 4.88 -5.61
N TYR A 270 4.57 4.08 -4.56
CA TYR A 270 4.44 2.61 -4.64
C TYR A 270 3.17 2.22 -5.41
N PRO A 271 3.28 1.42 -6.49
CA PRO A 271 2.18 1.21 -7.42
C PRO A 271 1.24 0.06 -7.06
N MET A 272 1.65 -0.88 -6.17
CA MET A 272 0.84 -2.06 -5.82
C MET A 272 -0.19 -1.70 -4.74
N VAL A 273 -1.04 -0.70 -5.02
CA VAL A 273 -2.02 -0.17 -4.08
C VAL A 273 -3.44 -0.38 -4.59
N MET A 274 -4.34 -0.67 -3.67
CA MET A 274 -5.78 -0.79 -3.95
C MET A 274 -6.52 0.52 -3.72
N GLN A 275 -5.95 1.44 -2.95
CA GLN A 275 -6.52 2.75 -2.68
C GLN A 275 -6.37 3.69 -3.89
N ASN A 276 -7.39 4.49 -4.13
CA ASN A 276 -7.44 5.49 -5.21
C ASN A 276 -7.58 6.93 -4.69
N THR A 277 -7.39 7.13 -3.39
CA THR A 277 -7.48 8.41 -2.68
C THR A 277 -6.16 8.73 -2.00
N ILE A 278 -6.01 9.94 -1.46
CA ILE A 278 -4.85 10.32 -0.63
C ILE A 278 -5.28 10.74 0.77
N PRO A 279 -4.57 10.32 1.83
CA PRO A 279 -4.81 10.78 3.20
C PRO A 279 -4.26 12.19 3.43
N GLY A 280 -4.75 12.84 4.50
CA GLY A 280 -4.38 14.22 4.84
C GLY A 280 -2.89 14.47 4.98
N GLY A 281 -2.14 13.49 5.49
CA GLY A 281 -0.69 13.56 5.65
C GLY A 281 0.09 13.72 4.34
N VAL A 282 -0.44 13.20 3.23
CA VAL A 282 0.20 13.25 1.90
C VAL A 282 -0.12 14.54 1.14
N TRP A 283 -1.18 15.26 1.52
CA TRP A 283 -1.69 16.43 0.78
C TRP A 283 -0.64 17.52 0.51
N LYS A 284 0.13 17.90 1.54
CA LYS A 284 1.16 18.94 1.39
C LYS A 284 2.27 18.52 0.41
N ALA A 285 2.64 17.24 0.42
CA ALA A 285 3.60 16.71 -0.53
C ALA A 285 3.03 16.71 -1.95
N MET A 286 1.77 16.33 -2.10
CA MET A 286 1.05 16.34 -3.36
C MET A 286 0.98 17.73 -4.00
N LEU A 287 0.66 18.77 -3.23
CA LEU A 287 0.67 20.15 -3.71
C LEU A 287 2.04 20.55 -4.28
N ARG A 288 3.12 20.25 -3.54
CA ARG A 288 4.49 20.50 -4.03
C ARG A 288 4.82 19.75 -5.31
N ASN A 289 4.42 18.49 -5.38
CA ASN A 289 4.66 17.67 -6.56
C ASN A 289 3.92 18.23 -7.79
N MET A 290 2.68 18.69 -7.62
CA MET A 290 1.93 19.36 -8.68
C MET A 290 2.62 20.66 -9.14
N GLU A 291 3.15 21.43 -8.21
CA GLU A 291 3.89 22.66 -8.52
C GLU A 291 5.17 22.34 -9.29
N MET A 292 5.93 21.30 -8.87
CA MET A 292 7.12 20.86 -9.60
C MET A 292 6.79 20.40 -11.02
N LEU A 293 5.67 19.71 -11.25
CA LEU A 293 5.21 19.35 -12.58
C LEU A 293 4.89 20.58 -13.43
N ARG A 294 4.44 21.69 -12.84
CA ARG A 294 4.13 22.95 -13.53
C ARG A 294 5.35 23.57 -14.20
N TYR A 295 6.52 23.43 -13.60
CA TYR A 295 7.79 23.89 -14.19
C TYR A 295 8.32 23.00 -15.30
N ASN A 296 7.68 21.84 -15.53
CA ASN A 296 8.05 20.97 -16.63
C ASN A 296 7.42 21.45 -17.93
N SER A 297 8.23 21.66 -18.97
CA SER A 297 7.79 22.15 -20.29
C SER A 297 6.72 21.27 -20.95
N ARG A 298 6.71 19.98 -20.62
CA ARG A 298 5.79 19.00 -21.22
C ARG A 298 4.39 19.05 -20.60
N TRP A 299 4.31 19.12 -19.26
CA TRP A 299 3.02 19.04 -18.53
C TRP A 299 2.57 20.38 -17.98
N GLY A 300 3.46 21.36 -17.85
CA GLY A 300 3.16 22.65 -17.25
C GLY A 300 1.96 23.35 -17.88
N ARG A 301 1.82 23.24 -19.21
CA ARG A 301 0.67 23.79 -19.96
C ARG A 301 -0.63 23.01 -19.74
N SER A 302 -0.55 21.76 -19.30
CA SER A 302 -1.70 20.90 -19.05
C SER A 302 -2.24 21.03 -17.64
N ILE A 303 -1.49 21.67 -16.73
CA ILE A 303 -1.91 21.86 -15.34
C ILE A 303 -2.80 23.10 -15.28
N PRO A 304 -4.08 22.97 -14.92
CA PRO A 304 -5.01 24.09 -14.83
C PRO A 304 -4.54 25.17 -13.88
N GLU A 305 -4.85 26.42 -14.19
CA GLU A 305 -4.66 27.51 -13.26
C GLU A 305 -5.61 27.40 -12.07
N GLY A 306 -5.16 27.78 -10.87
CA GLY A 306 -5.95 27.75 -9.65
C GLY A 306 -5.40 26.76 -8.62
N LYS A 307 -6.08 26.69 -7.47
CA LYS A 307 -5.70 25.78 -6.39
C LYS A 307 -6.23 24.38 -6.68
N PRO A 308 -5.40 23.32 -6.53
CA PRO A 308 -5.86 21.96 -6.64
C PRO A 308 -7.02 21.66 -5.68
N SER A 309 -8.03 20.96 -6.17
CA SER A 309 -9.21 20.60 -5.38
C SER A 309 -8.95 19.38 -4.51
N LYS A 310 -9.43 19.42 -3.28
CA LYS A 310 -9.43 18.26 -2.35
C LYS A 310 -10.58 17.29 -2.61
N CYS A 311 -11.57 17.67 -3.42
CA CYS A 311 -12.77 16.86 -3.67
C CYS A 311 -12.45 15.38 -3.81
N HIS A 312 -13.36 14.52 -3.49
CA HIS A 312 -13.44 13.07 -3.71
C HIS A 312 -12.14 12.22 -3.59
N ASN A 313 -10.98 12.77 -3.93
CA ASN A 313 -9.69 12.06 -3.88
C ASN A 313 -8.91 12.31 -2.58
N PHE A 314 -9.52 13.03 -1.64
CA PHE A 314 -8.90 13.37 -0.36
C PHE A 314 -9.71 12.79 0.80
N ARG A 315 -9.07 12.02 1.67
CA ARG A 315 -9.68 11.50 2.89
C ARG A 315 -9.00 12.03 4.11
N ASN A 316 -9.78 12.75 4.92
CA ASN A 316 -9.29 13.29 6.18
C ASN A 316 -9.40 12.22 7.26
N GLY A 317 -8.35 12.05 8.05
CA GLY A 317 -8.32 11.09 9.17
C GLY A 317 -7.84 9.68 8.81
N GLU A 318 -7.69 9.35 7.52
CA GLU A 318 -7.07 8.07 7.13
C GLU A 318 -5.57 8.08 7.38
N THR A 319 -5.07 6.94 7.84
CA THR A 319 -3.63 6.71 7.99
C THR A 319 -2.94 6.53 6.64
N VAL A 320 -1.68 6.95 6.58
CA VAL A 320 -0.82 6.72 5.40
C VAL A 320 -0.45 5.24 5.22
N TYR A 321 -0.62 4.44 6.25
CA TYR A 321 -0.24 3.02 6.25
C TYR A 321 -1.26 2.12 5.52
N ASN A 322 -2.49 2.59 5.30
CA ASN A 322 -3.45 1.91 4.41
C ASN A 322 -3.08 2.00 2.92
N GLY A 323 -1.96 2.67 2.59
CA GLY A 323 -1.63 3.00 1.21
C GLY A 323 -2.42 4.20 0.70
N PHE A 324 -2.11 4.64 -0.51
CA PHE A 324 -2.81 5.72 -1.20
C PHE A 324 -2.63 5.60 -2.71
N GLY A 325 -3.50 6.26 -3.47
CA GLY A 325 -3.50 6.21 -4.92
C GLY A 325 -2.15 6.58 -5.54
N ILE A 326 -1.88 6.07 -6.74
CA ILE A 326 -0.62 6.27 -7.44
C ILE A 326 -0.47 7.75 -7.81
N VAL A 327 0.56 8.40 -7.27
CA VAL A 327 0.87 9.81 -7.50
C VAL A 327 2.31 10.00 -7.95
N THR A 328 2.60 11.13 -8.59
CA THR A 328 3.97 11.51 -8.96
C THR A 328 4.72 12.10 -7.78
N THR A 329 6.04 11.99 -7.80
CA THR A 329 6.92 12.57 -6.76
C THR A 329 7.35 14.01 -7.06
N GLY A 330 7.01 14.53 -8.25
CA GLY A 330 7.46 15.84 -8.72
C GLY A 330 8.91 15.87 -9.23
N LEU A 331 9.64 14.76 -9.18
CA LEU A 331 10.97 14.66 -9.76
C LEU A 331 10.89 14.69 -11.29
N HIS A 332 11.90 15.29 -11.90
CA HIS A 332 12.03 15.33 -13.35
C HIS A 332 12.44 13.96 -13.88
N PRO A 333 11.70 13.37 -14.84
CA PRO A 333 12.09 12.10 -15.42
C PRO A 333 13.35 12.27 -16.28
N THR A 334 14.34 11.41 -16.02
CA THR A 334 15.53 11.24 -16.85
C THR A 334 15.64 9.78 -17.26
N ASP A 335 16.19 9.51 -18.43
CA ASP A 335 16.52 8.15 -18.88
C ASP A 335 15.35 7.15 -18.85
N LEU A 336 14.19 7.58 -19.31
CA LEU A 336 13.03 6.71 -19.46
C LEU A 336 13.10 5.93 -20.77
N SER A 337 12.81 4.64 -20.72
CA SER A 337 12.47 3.88 -21.91
C SER A 337 11.16 4.38 -22.50
N ARG A 338 10.90 4.05 -23.77
CA ARG A 338 9.66 4.45 -24.46
C ARG A 338 8.40 3.97 -23.70
N ASP A 339 8.46 2.79 -23.11
CA ASP A 339 7.33 2.23 -22.36
C ASP A 339 7.15 2.92 -21.00
N GLU A 340 8.23 3.16 -20.28
CA GLU A 340 8.20 3.91 -19.03
C GLU A 340 7.66 5.34 -19.24
N GLU A 341 8.08 5.98 -20.32
CA GLU A 341 7.62 7.33 -20.66
C GLU A 341 6.11 7.37 -20.94
N LYS A 342 5.59 6.40 -21.69
CA LYS A 342 4.16 6.31 -21.98
C LYS A 342 3.33 6.11 -20.71
N LEU A 343 3.74 5.15 -19.88
CA LEU A 343 3.03 4.85 -18.63
C LEU A 343 3.11 6.02 -17.64
N TYR A 344 4.27 6.67 -17.54
CA TYR A 344 4.44 7.85 -16.71
C TYR A 344 3.54 9.01 -17.16
N ASN A 345 3.44 9.26 -18.46
CA ASN A 345 2.53 10.28 -19.01
C ASN A 345 1.06 9.99 -18.68
N LEU A 346 0.66 8.72 -18.73
CA LEU A 346 -0.69 8.28 -18.37
C LEU A 346 -0.99 8.59 -16.89
N ILE A 347 -0.03 8.28 -16.01
CA ILE A 347 -0.15 8.55 -14.57
C ILE A 347 -0.19 10.06 -14.30
N VAL A 348 0.70 10.85 -14.91
CA VAL A 348 0.71 12.32 -14.75
C VAL A 348 -0.61 12.94 -15.18
N LYS A 349 -1.14 12.53 -16.33
CA LYS A 349 -2.45 13.00 -16.82
C LYS A 349 -3.56 12.72 -15.81
N ARG A 350 -3.61 11.49 -15.28
CA ARG A 350 -4.61 11.11 -14.26
C ARG A 350 -4.47 11.94 -12.99
N VAL A 351 -3.25 12.19 -12.51
CA VAL A 351 -3.01 13.04 -11.33
C VAL A 351 -3.47 14.47 -11.57
N ILE A 352 -3.19 15.04 -12.75
CA ILE A 352 -3.67 16.40 -13.11
C ILE A 352 -5.19 16.45 -13.14
N ASP A 353 -5.84 15.48 -13.78
CA ASP A 353 -7.30 15.42 -13.88
C ASP A 353 -7.97 15.22 -12.50
N ALA A 354 -7.38 14.38 -11.65
CA ALA A 354 -7.89 14.07 -10.31
C ALA A 354 -7.91 15.28 -9.37
N PHE A 355 -6.95 16.19 -9.51
CA PHE A 355 -6.82 17.38 -8.67
C PHE A 355 -7.10 18.71 -9.39
N ALA A 356 -7.69 18.66 -10.57
CA ALA A 356 -8.10 19.87 -11.27
C ALA A 356 -8.98 20.76 -10.38
N PRO A 357 -8.87 22.09 -10.45
CA PRO A 357 -9.74 23.01 -9.72
C PRO A 357 -11.22 22.78 -10.02
N ASP A 358 -12.11 23.10 -9.09
CA ASP A 358 -13.56 22.88 -9.22
C ASP A 358 -14.18 23.61 -10.42
N SER A 359 -13.54 24.70 -10.86
CA SER A 359 -13.91 25.44 -12.07
C SER A 359 -13.62 24.67 -13.37
N TYR A 360 -12.76 23.67 -13.30
CA TYR A 360 -12.43 22.76 -14.40
C TYR A 360 -13.32 21.53 -14.30
N GLY A 361 -14.51 21.59 -14.90
CA GLY A 361 -15.41 20.43 -14.95
C GLY A 361 -14.69 19.22 -15.54
N CYS A 362 -14.70 18.11 -14.82
CA CYS A 362 -14.24 16.82 -15.35
C CYS A 362 -15.21 16.40 -16.47
N GLY A 363 -14.72 16.42 -17.67
CA GLY A 363 -15.49 16.07 -18.88
C GLY A 363 -15.61 17.25 -19.81
N ARG A 364 -14.96 17.17 -20.96
CA ARG A 364 -15.33 17.94 -22.15
C ARG A 364 -16.78 17.64 -22.44
N LYS A 365 -17.70 18.44 -21.89
CA LYS A 365 -19.07 18.50 -22.42
C LYS A 365 -18.92 18.86 -23.88
N SER A 366 -19.22 17.92 -24.76
CA SER A 366 -19.44 18.19 -26.17
C SER A 366 -20.31 19.46 -26.24
N LYS A 367 -19.87 20.46 -27.01
CA LYS A 367 -20.63 21.65 -27.30
C LYS A 367 -21.94 21.23 -28.00
N GLY A 368 -23.02 21.03 -27.27
CA GLY A 368 -24.31 20.62 -27.82
C GLY A 368 -25.30 20.36 -26.68
N GLY A 369 -25.93 21.42 -26.15
CA GLY A 369 -27.06 21.18 -25.21
C GLY A 369 -27.36 22.27 -24.20
N LYS A 370 -27.10 23.51 -24.50
CA LYS A 370 -27.78 24.59 -23.75
C LYS A 370 -29.13 24.83 -24.42
N LYS A 371 -30.22 24.29 -23.81
CA LYS A 371 -31.58 24.87 -23.80
C LYS A 371 -32.56 23.78 -23.36
N LYS A 372 -32.77 23.59 -22.06
CA LYS A 372 -34.03 22.99 -21.53
C LYS A 372 -34.05 22.86 -20.00
N SER A 373 -33.61 23.84 -19.24
CA SER A 373 -33.87 23.82 -17.78
C SER A 373 -34.54 25.08 -17.21
N ARG A 374 -35.04 25.96 -18.07
CA ARG A 374 -35.70 27.21 -17.59
C ARG A 374 -37.23 27.20 -17.65
N ARG A 375 -37.85 26.09 -18.07
CA ARG A 375 -39.34 26.04 -18.23
C ARG A 375 -40.09 25.26 -17.15
N TYR A 376 -39.41 24.55 -16.24
CA TYR A 376 -40.08 23.69 -15.24
C TYR A 376 -40.33 24.34 -13.86
N ARG A 377 -39.96 25.62 -13.67
CA ARG A 377 -40.10 26.29 -12.37
C ARG A 377 -41.22 27.34 -12.30
N LYS A 378 -42.06 27.47 -13.33
CA LYS A 378 -43.17 28.44 -13.36
C LYS A 378 -44.58 27.90 -13.29
N GLU A 379 -44.77 26.56 -13.31
CA GLU A 379 -46.13 25.98 -13.34
C GLU A 379 -46.59 25.31 -12.05
N LYS A 380 -45.90 25.45 -10.93
CA LYS A 380 -46.33 24.91 -9.63
C LYS A 380 -46.76 25.95 -8.60
N LYS A 381 -47.20 27.16 -9.04
CA LYS A 381 -47.68 28.21 -8.11
C LYS A 381 -49.05 28.73 -8.39
N VAL A 382 -49.88 28.03 -9.13
CA VAL A 382 -51.32 28.40 -9.27
C VAL A 382 -52.14 27.11 -9.26
N LYS A 383 -52.57 26.64 -8.08
CA LYS A 383 -53.79 25.88 -7.82
C LYS A 383 -53.84 25.45 -6.36
N THR A 384 -54.13 26.36 -5.48
CA THR A 384 -54.74 26.09 -4.18
C THR A 384 -55.40 27.36 -3.69
N VAL A 385 -56.50 27.75 -4.30
CA VAL A 385 -57.55 28.55 -3.66
C VAL A 385 -58.86 28.21 -4.39
N LYS A 386 -59.87 27.80 -3.59
CA LYS A 386 -61.28 27.64 -3.76
C LYS A 386 -61.78 26.20 -3.84
N THR A 387 -62.30 25.79 -2.72
CA THR A 387 -63.74 25.52 -2.47
C THR A 387 -63.90 25.23 -0.99
N ALA A 388 -64.63 26.12 -0.39
CA ALA A 388 -65.79 26.16 0.41
C ALA A 388 -65.79 25.27 1.64
#